data_6e19cec9d9ee3a89d4e503ba1894aae4
#
_entry.id   6e19cec9d9ee3a89d4e503ba1894aae4
#
_cell.length_a   1.000
_cell.length_b   1.000
_cell.length_c   1.000
_cell.angle_alpha   90.00
_cell.angle_beta   90.00
_cell.angle_gamma   90.00
#
_symmetry.space_group_name_H-M   'P 1'
#
loop_
_entity.id
_entity.type
_entity.pdbx_description
1 polymer ?
#
loop_
_entity_poly.entity_id
_entity_poly.type
_entity_poly.pdbx_seq_one_letter_code
_entity_poly.pdbx_strand_id
1 'polypeptide(L)'
;LNDIIDVQVKVSGKYILDNASPVYGLIRAEKSLKITNFEITLKADELFNISERIVSSFELEIVVGDESAYKKEFELDIMAFDQWLGTTILPQCLASFSMPNQPAINNLILKAAVKLKEIAGTTSFTEYQDGNPQTVLKQIAAIYAAIHEENLVYRSIPASYETVGQRITLVDQILETKLANCI
;
A
#
# COMPACT_ATOMS: atom_id res chain seq x y z
N LEU A 1 -38.69 20.20 24.49
CA LEU A 1 -38.59 19.96 23.05
C LEU A 1 -37.28 19.20 22.82
N ASN A 2 -37.40 17.91 22.52
CA ASN A 2 -36.24 17.07 22.13
C ASN A 2 -36.08 17.21 20.64
N ASP A 3 -35.48 18.30 20.17
CA ASP A 3 -35.19 18.48 18.77
C ASP A 3 -34.06 17.52 18.41
N ILE A 4 -34.39 16.49 17.66
CA ILE A 4 -33.46 15.57 17.06
C ILE A 4 -33.04 16.22 15.71
N ILE A 5 -31.76 16.49 15.58
CA ILE A 5 -31.19 17.11 14.38
C ILE A 5 -30.50 16.05 13.56
N ASP A 6 -30.83 15.96 12.28
CA ASP A 6 -30.12 15.13 11.32
C ASP A 6 -28.82 15.81 10.89
N VAL A 7 -27.71 15.08 10.99
CA VAL A 7 -26.39 15.59 10.66
C VAL A 7 -25.72 14.66 9.67
N GLN A 8 -25.29 15.22 8.55
CA GLN A 8 -24.49 14.53 7.55
C GLN A 8 -23.07 15.08 7.54
N VAL A 9 -22.09 14.19 7.44
CA VAL A 9 -20.70 14.58 7.21
C VAL A 9 -20.28 14.11 5.82
N LYS A 10 -19.86 15.03 4.99
CA LYS A 10 -19.39 14.78 3.63
C LYS A 10 -17.92 15.10 3.56
N VAL A 11 -17.17 14.27 2.85
CA VAL A 11 -15.78 14.54 2.50
C VAL A 11 -15.64 14.44 1.00
N SER A 12 -15.07 15.45 0.40
CA SER A 12 -14.82 15.51 -1.05
C SER A 12 -13.41 15.97 -1.33
N GLY A 13 -12.85 15.55 -2.48
CA GLY A 13 -11.51 15.95 -2.89
C GLY A 13 -11.07 15.22 -4.15
N LYS A 14 -10.02 15.71 -4.78
CA LYS A 14 -9.53 15.16 -6.06
C LYS A 14 -9.29 13.64 -5.98
N TYR A 15 -8.72 13.15 -4.89
CA TYR A 15 -8.32 11.75 -4.71
C TYR A 15 -9.31 10.94 -3.86
N ILE A 16 -10.46 11.51 -3.54
CA ILE A 16 -11.52 10.90 -2.75
C ILE A 16 -12.69 10.58 -3.67
N LEU A 17 -13.25 9.38 -3.57
CA LEU A 17 -14.49 9.06 -4.28
C LEU A 17 -15.64 9.83 -3.65
N ASP A 18 -16.41 10.54 -4.48
CA ASP A 18 -17.55 11.36 -4.05
C ASP A 18 -18.70 10.55 -3.43
N ASN A 19 -18.60 9.20 -3.50
CA ASN A 19 -19.54 8.26 -2.89
C ASN A 19 -19.13 7.84 -1.45
N ALA A 20 -18.16 8.52 -0.84
CA ALA A 20 -17.94 8.33 0.59
C ALA A 20 -19.27 8.56 1.30
N SER A 21 -19.85 7.48 1.82
CA SER A 21 -21.20 7.48 2.38
C SER A 21 -21.31 8.57 3.41
N PRO A 22 -22.27 9.47 3.31
CA PRO A 22 -22.48 10.47 4.33
C PRO A 22 -22.75 9.76 5.66
N VAL A 23 -22.02 10.16 6.69
CA VAL A 23 -22.28 9.64 8.03
C VAL A 23 -23.50 10.36 8.56
N TYR A 24 -24.54 9.62 8.83
CA TYR A 24 -25.75 10.12 9.45
C TYR A 24 -25.64 10.01 10.96
N GLY A 25 -25.98 11.06 11.65
CA GLY A 25 -26.04 11.08 13.09
C GLY A 25 -27.27 11.86 13.58
N LEU A 26 -27.97 11.31 14.54
CA LEU A 26 -29.03 12.02 15.24
C LEU A 26 -28.46 12.62 16.51
N ILE A 27 -28.40 13.95 16.56
CA ILE A 27 -27.91 14.69 17.72
C ILE A 27 -29.08 15.36 18.43
N ARG A 28 -29.17 15.17 19.75
CA ARG A 28 -30.06 15.95 20.58
C ARG A 28 -29.42 17.30 20.88
N ALA A 29 -30.26 18.33 21.02
CA ALA A 29 -29.82 19.66 21.43
C ALA A 29 -28.90 19.57 22.67
N GLU A 30 -27.83 20.37 22.70
CA GLU A 30 -26.84 20.42 23.77
C GLU A 30 -25.99 19.14 23.97
N LYS A 31 -26.02 18.19 23.02
CA LYS A 31 -25.20 16.99 23.06
C LYS A 31 -24.15 17.03 21.94
N SER A 32 -23.09 16.27 22.12
CA SER A 32 -22.07 16.04 21.10
C SER A 32 -22.15 14.61 20.58
N LEU A 33 -21.92 14.44 19.28
CA LEU A 33 -21.77 13.13 18.64
C LEU A 33 -20.29 12.96 18.24
N LYS A 34 -19.69 11.88 18.73
CA LYS A 34 -18.36 11.48 18.28
C LYS A 34 -18.49 10.40 17.19
N ILE A 35 -18.08 10.73 15.99
CA ILE A 35 -18.02 9.77 14.89
C ILE A 35 -16.65 9.07 14.95
N THR A 36 -16.66 7.76 15.19
CA THR A 36 -15.42 6.97 15.37
C THR A 36 -15.07 6.13 14.15
N ASN A 37 -16.05 5.82 13.30
CA ASN A 37 -15.87 4.95 12.13
C ASN A 37 -16.29 5.71 10.88
N PHE A 38 -15.37 6.54 10.39
CA PHE A 38 -15.59 7.29 9.16
C PHE A 38 -14.68 6.68 8.08
N GLU A 39 -15.29 6.03 7.09
CA GLU A 39 -14.56 5.43 5.97
C GLU A 39 -14.52 6.40 4.80
N ILE A 40 -13.32 6.65 4.29
CA ILE A 40 -13.09 7.43 3.08
C ILE A 40 -12.57 6.48 2.02
N THR A 41 -13.26 6.42 0.88
CA THR A 41 -12.79 5.64 -0.27
C THR A 41 -11.90 6.50 -1.15
N LEU A 42 -10.69 6.02 -1.41
CA LEU A 42 -9.70 6.72 -2.24
C LEU A 42 -9.78 6.26 -3.69
N LYS A 43 -9.45 7.16 -4.62
CA LYS A 43 -9.35 6.87 -6.06
C LYS A 43 -8.00 6.21 -6.33
N ALA A 44 -7.93 4.89 -6.24
CA ALA A 44 -6.70 4.13 -6.36
C ALA A 44 -5.96 4.40 -7.68
N ASP A 45 -6.67 4.42 -8.80
CA ASP A 45 -6.07 4.64 -10.13
C ASP A 45 -5.38 6.00 -10.26
N GLU A 46 -5.94 7.04 -9.62
CA GLU A 46 -5.32 8.36 -9.60
C GLU A 46 -4.10 8.41 -8.68
N LEU A 47 -4.15 7.71 -7.54
CA LEU A 47 -3.04 7.63 -6.59
C LEU A 47 -1.85 6.87 -7.16
N PHE A 48 -2.08 5.81 -7.94
CA PHE A 48 -1.02 5.06 -8.62
C PHE A 48 -0.24 5.87 -9.66
N ASN A 49 -0.81 6.98 -10.13
CA ASN A 49 -0.14 7.87 -11.09
C ASN A 49 0.71 8.95 -10.40
N ILE A 50 0.72 9.00 -9.07
CA ILE A 50 1.51 10.00 -8.32
C ILE A 50 2.93 9.49 -8.16
N SER A 51 3.85 10.01 -8.97
CA SER A 51 5.27 9.65 -8.97
C SER A 51 6.16 10.52 -8.06
N GLU A 52 5.63 11.62 -7.54
CA GLU A 52 6.32 12.52 -6.62
C GLU A 52 5.36 12.94 -5.50
N ARG A 53 5.92 13.30 -4.34
CA ARG A 53 5.12 13.86 -3.25
C ARG A 53 4.42 15.14 -3.70
N ILE A 54 3.13 15.21 -3.46
CA ILE A 54 2.32 16.38 -3.77
C ILE A 54 1.52 16.83 -2.55
N VAL A 55 1.24 18.11 -2.47
CA VAL A 55 0.25 18.67 -1.54
C VAL A 55 -1.07 18.81 -2.29
N SER A 56 -2.11 18.25 -1.72
CA SER A 56 -3.48 18.36 -2.20
C SER A 56 -4.37 18.83 -1.07
N SER A 57 -5.66 18.90 -1.30
CA SER A 57 -6.62 19.21 -0.26
C SER A 57 -7.85 18.33 -0.33
N PHE A 58 -8.56 18.25 0.79
CA PHE A 58 -9.91 17.73 0.86
C PHE A 58 -10.79 18.69 1.63
N GLU A 59 -12.06 18.67 1.29
CA GLU A 59 -13.08 19.48 1.91
C GLU A 59 -13.94 18.59 2.82
N LEU A 60 -14.14 19.05 4.04
CA LEU A 60 -15.09 18.47 4.98
C LEU A 60 -16.27 19.41 5.12
N GLU A 61 -17.47 18.91 4.85
CA GLU A 61 -18.72 19.61 5.01
C GLU A 61 -19.61 18.92 6.02
N ILE A 62 -20.17 19.70 6.92
CA ILE A 62 -21.20 19.25 7.86
C ILE A 62 -22.52 19.88 7.45
N VAL A 63 -23.49 19.05 7.11
CA VAL A 63 -24.83 19.46 6.71
C VAL A 63 -25.79 19.13 7.85
N VAL A 64 -26.62 20.09 8.20
CA VAL A 64 -27.65 19.97 9.23
C VAL A 64 -29.01 20.18 8.57
N GLY A 65 -29.80 19.11 8.51
CA GLY A 65 -30.98 19.13 7.64
C GLY A 65 -30.56 19.30 6.18
N ASP A 66 -31.00 20.39 5.56
CA ASP A 66 -30.69 20.73 4.17
C ASP A 66 -29.64 21.87 4.04
N GLU A 67 -29.11 22.36 5.16
CA GLU A 67 -28.20 23.51 5.19
C GLU A 67 -26.77 23.08 5.51
N SER A 68 -25.80 23.65 4.79
CA SER A 68 -24.37 23.51 5.09
C SER A 68 -24.05 24.36 6.34
N ALA A 69 -23.86 23.67 7.46
CA ALA A 69 -23.59 24.33 8.73
C ALA A 69 -22.10 24.62 8.95
N TYR A 70 -21.23 23.82 8.33
CA TYR A 70 -19.78 23.98 8.44
C TYR A 70 -19.10 23.44 7.20
N LYS A 71 -18.10 24.19 6.72
CA LYS A 71 -17.29 23.81 5.57
C LYS A 71 -15.85 24.20 5.81
N LYS A 72 -14.94 23.27 5.64
CA LYS A 72 -13.52 23.53 5.84
C LYS A 72 -12.66 22.68 4.92
N GLU A 73 -11.69 23.32 4.31
CA GLU A 73 -10.64 22.66 3.55
C GLU A 73 -9.44 22.33 4.43
N PHE A 74 -8.87 21.14 4.22
CA PHE A 74 -7.70 20.66 4.91
C PHE A 74 -6.64 20.27 3.87
N GLU A 75 -5.39 20.59 4.16
CA GLU A 75 -4.27 20.11 3.36
C GLU A 75 -4.03 18.63 3.59
N LEU A 76 -3.63 17.95 2.53
CA LEU A 76 -3.32 16.52 2.50
C LEU A 76 -2.00 16.30 1.77
N ASP A 77 -1.01 15.80 2.49
CA ASP A 77 0.23 15.30 1.90
C ASP A 77 0.00 13.93 1.29
N ILE A 78 0.22 13.81 -0.02
CA ILE A 78 0.13 12.56 -0.74
C ILE A 78 1.52 12.15 -1.19
N MET A 79 1.95 10.98 -0.74
CA MET A 79 3.22 10.40 -1.11
C MET A 79 3.15 9.77 -2.50
N ALA A 80 4.29 9.65 -3.15
CA ALA A 80 4.39 8.84 -4.35
C ALA A 80 3.99 7.39 -4.06
N PHE A 81 3.41 6.72 -5.05
CA PHE A 81 2.85 5.36 -4.88
C PHE A 81 3.89 4.32 -4.44
N ASP A 82 5.17 4.55 -4.75
CA ASP A 82 6.31 3.69 -4.45
C ASP A 82 7.18 4.22 -3.31
N GLN A 83 6.68 5.17 -2.52
CA GLN A 83 7.41 5.77 -1.40
C GLN A 83 7.02 5.14 -0.08
N TRP A 84 8.00 4.53 0.59
CA TRP A 84 7.87 4.09 1.97
C TRP A 84 8.42 5.15 2.93
N LEU A 85 7.66 5.47 3.97
CA LEU A 85 7.99 6.54 4.92
C LEU A 85 9.04 6.14 5.98
N GLY A 86 9.61 4.94 5.88
CA GLY A 86 10.64 4.46 6.79
C GLY A 86 10.08 3.90 8.10
N THR A 87 10.99 3.56 8.99
CA THR A 87 10.66 2.86 10.24
C THR A 87 10.04 3.75 11.31
N THR A 88 10.14 5.07 11.16
CA THR A 88 9.73 6.03 12.20
C THR A 88 8.26 6.45 12.08
N ILE A 89 7.75 6.62 10.86
CA ILE A 89 6.40 7.18 10.66
C ILE A 89 5.36 6.08 10.51
N LEU A 90 5.51 5.18 9.54
CA LEU A 90 4.55 4.12 9.25
C LEU A 90 5.28 2.84 8.83
N PRO A 91 6.02 2.18 9.74
CA PRO A 91 6.85 1.03 9.39
C PRO A 91 6.03 -0.13 8.79
N GLN A 92 4.79 -0.30 9.24
CA GLN A 92 3.89 -1.35 8.75
C GLN A 92 3.51 -1.19 7.28
N CYS A 93 3.62 0.01 6.70
CA CYS A 93 3.35 0.23 5.27
C CYS A 93 4.36 -0.49 4.37
N LEU A 94 5.51 -0.96 4.90
CA LEU A 94 6.43 -1.80 4.14
C LEU A 94 5.74 -3.09 3.65
N ALA A 95 4.81 -3.64 4.42
CA ALA A 95 4.06 -4.83 4.04
C ALA A 95 3.22 -4.64 2.76
N SER A 96 2.80 -3.41 2.44
CA SER A 96 2.04 -3.10 1.23
C SER A 96 2.85 -3.30 -0.05
N PHE A 97 4.19 -3.28 0.04
CA PHE A 97 5.09 -3.53 -1.09
C PHE A 97 5.41 -5.01 -1.27
N SER A 98 4.99 -5.88 -0.34
CA SER A 98 5.06 -7.32 -0.50
C SER A 98 3.88 -7.79 -1.37
N MET A 99 4.15 -8.08 -2.63
CA MET A 99 3.14 -8.43 -3.64
C MET A 99 3.27 -9.89 -4.10
N PRO A 100 2.97 -10.87 -3.24
CA PRO A 100 3.22 -12.29 -3.53
C PRO A 100 2.42 -12.83 -4.72
N ASN A 101 1.31 -12.18 -5.08
CA ASN A 101 0.43 -12.61 -6.16
C ASN A 101 0.74 -11.92 -7.51
N GLN A 102 1.81 -11.16 -7.61
CA GLN A 102 2.23 -10.56 -8.87
C GLN A 102 2.58 -11.66 -9.90
N PRO A 103 2.13 -11.53 -11.17
CA PRO A 103 2.47 -12.50 -12.23
C PRO A 103 3.98 -12.71 -12.39
N ALA A 104 4.77 -11.67 -12.20
CA ALA A 104 6.22 -11.71 -12.22
C ALA A 104 6.80 -12.66 -11.15
N ILE A 105 6.24 -12.67 -9.94
CA ILE A 105 6.62 -13.58 -8.86
C ILE A 105 6.25 -15.02 -9.21
N ASN A 106 5.07 -15.26 -9.77
CA ASN A 106 4.65 -16.59 -10.19
C ASN A 106 5.62 -17.18 -11.23
N ASN A 107 6.07 -16.38 -12.20
CA ASN A 107 7.07 -16.80 -13.18
C ASN A 107 8.40 -17.14 -12.53
N LEU A 108 8.84 -16.36 -11.55
CA LEU A 108 10.06 -16.62 -10.80
C LEU A 108 9.97 -17.93 -9.99
N ILE A 109 8.82 -18.19 -9.34
CA ILE A 109 8.55 -19.43 -8.61
C ILE A 109 8.60 -20.64 -9.56
N LEU A 110 8.04 -20.53 -10.76
CA LEU A 110 8.11 -21.60 -11.76
C LEU A 110 9.56 -21.90 -12.17
N LYS A 111 10.40 -20.87 -12.41
CA LYS A 111 11.83 -21.05 -12.65
C LYS A 111 12.52 -21.71 -11.46
N ALA A 112 12.23 -21.27 -10.24
CA ALA A 112 12.78 -21.86 -9.03
C ALA A 112 12.37 -23.32 -8.86
N ALA A 113 11.14 -23.70 -9.24
CA ALA A 113 10.70 -25.09 -9.20
C ALA A 113 11.50 -26.00 -10.17
N VAL A 114 11.86 -25.48 -11.34
CA VAL A 114 12.75 -26.20 -12.28
C VAL A 114 14.12 -26.41 -11.63
N LYS A 115 14.71 -25.38 -11.01
CA LYS A 115 15.98 -25.49 -10.28
C LYS A 115 15.90 -26.46 -9.11
N LEU A 116 14.79 -26.42 -8.37
CA LEU A 116 14.59 -27.36 -7.24
C LEU A 116 14.53 -28.81 -7.72
N LYS A 117 13.92 -29.07 -8.86
CA LYS A 117 13.92 -30.40 -9.47
C LYS A 117 15.33 -30.90 -9.79
N GLU A 118 16.22 -30.02 -10.29
CA GLU A 118 17.61 -30.34 -10.57
C GLU A 118 18.40 -30.62 -9.28
N ILE A 119 18.15 -29.86 -8.21
CA ILE A 119 18.89 -29.93 -6.93
C ILE A 119 18.38 -31.05 -6.01
N ALA A 120 17.07 -31.27 -5.98
CA ALA A 120 16.40 -32.09 -4.98
C ALA A 120 15.49 -33.18 -5.56
N GLY A 121 15.27 -33.24 -6.87
CA GLY A 121 14.38 -34.18 -7.52
C GLY A 121 12.88 -33.89 -7.37
N THR A 122 12.50 -32.81 -6.72
CA THR A 122 11.12 -32.37 -6.49
C THR A 122 10.90 -30.95 -6.97
N THR A 123 9.67 -30.61 -7.32
CA THR A 123 9.26 -29.22 -7.65
C THR A 123 8.48 -28.55 -6.52
N SER A 124 8.24 -29.28 -5.41
CA SER A 124 7.42 -28.84 -4.29
C SER A 124 8.22 -27.96 -3.33
N PHE A 125 7.67 -26.79 -3.00
CA PHE A 125 8.19 -25.90 -1.97
C PHE A 125 7.50 -26.11 -0.61
N THR A 126 6.62 -27.11 -0.46
CA THR A 126 5.89 -27.34 0.81
C THR A 126 6.69 -28.15 1.83
N GLU A 127 7.77 -28.79 1.41
CA GLU A 127 8.60 -29.68 2.24
C GLU A 127 9.37 -28.97 3.37
N TYR A 128 9.34 -27.61 3.42
CA TYR A 128 9.85 -26.86 4.57
C TYR A 128 9.12 -27.22 5.88
N GLN A 129 7.91 -27.76 5.78
CA GLN A 129 7.09 -28.20 6.92
C GLN A 129 7.62 -29.45 7.59
N ASP A 130 8.48 -30.21 6.93
CA ASP A 130 9.09 -31.43 7.46
C ASP A 130 10.13 -31.17 8.56
N GLY A 131 10.44 -29.89 8.82
CA GLY A 131 11.41 -29.48 9.82
C GLY A 131 12.87 -29.88 9.52
N ASN A 132 13.16 -30.33 8.30
CA ASN A 132 14.50 -30.69 7.87
C ASN A 132 15.25 -29.46 7.30
N PRO A 133 16.32 -28.97 7.98
CA PRO A 133 17.06 -27.80 7.52
C PRO A 133 17.70 -27.97 6.13
N GLN A 134 18.06 -29.18 5.75
CA GLN A 134 18.66 -29.48 4.44
C GLN A 134 17.65 -29.30 3.31
N THR A 135 16.38 -29.64 3.54
CA THR A 135 15.30 -29.39 2.58
C THR A 135 15.09 -27.89 2.37
N VAL A 136 15.04 -27.12 3.46
CA VAL A 136 14.90 -25.67 3.40
C VAL A 136 16.09 -25.03 2.65
N LEU A 137 17.31 -25.49 2.92
CA LEU A 137 18.51 -24.98 2.24
C LEU A 137 18.46 -25.21 0.73
N LYS A 138 17.99 -26.38 0.28
CA LYS A 138 17.82 -26.68 -1.15
C LYS A 138 16.76 -25.79 -1.79
N GLN A 139 15.66 -25.53 -1.10
CA GLN A 139 14.61 -24.62 -1.57
C GLN A 139 15.13 -23.17 -1.70
N ILE A 140 15.89 -22.69 -0.71
CA ILE A 140 16.55 -21.38 -0.78
C ILE A 140 17.53 -21.32 -1.94
N ALA A 141 18.36 -22.35 -2.14
CA ALA A 141 19.31 -22.42 -3.24
C ALA A 141 18.61 -22.38 -4.60
N ALA A 142 17.49 -23.05 -4.76
CA ALA A 142 16.69 -23.04 -5.98
C ALA A 142 16.10 -21.65 -6.29
N ILE A 143 15.55 -20.97 -5.27
CA ILE A 143 15.04 -19.60 -5.39
C ILE A 143 16.18 -18.64 -5.76
N TYR A 144 17.32 -18.74 -5.06
CA TYR A 144 18.48 -17.92 -5.34
C TYR A 144 18.99 -18.12 -6.78
N ALA A 145 19.07 -19.35 -7.25
CA ALA A 145 19.50 -19.66 -8.61
C ALA A 145 18.55 -19.04 -9.65
N ALA A 146 17.24 -19.10 -9.42
CA ALA A 146 16.26 -18.50 -10.30
C ALA A 146 16.39 -16.95 -10.34
N ILE A 147 16.60 -16.32 -9.18
CA ILE A 147 16.84 -14.85 -9.10
C ILE A 147 18.15 -14.48 -9.78
N HIS A 148 19.20 -15.28 -9.58
CA HIS A 148 20.52 -15.05 -10.19
C HIS A 148 20.46 -15.06 -11.72
N GLU A 149 19.65 -15.94 -12.31
CA GLU A 149 19.45 -15.99 -13.77
C GLU A 149 18.76 -14.75 -14.34
N GLU A 150 18.09 -13.95 -13.52
CA GLU A 150 17.48 -12.69 -13.95
C GLU A 150 18.54 -11.62 -14.28
N ASN A 151 19.81 -11.82 -13.90
CA ASN A 151 20.91 -10.88 -14.12
C ASN A 151 20.62 -9.48 -13.58
N LEU A 152 20.07 -9.41 -12.35
CA LEU A 152 19.75 -8.16 -11.70
C LEU A 152 21.02 -7.38 -11.36
N VAL A 153 20.99 -6.08 -11.61
CA VAL A 153 22.09 -5.15 -11.28
C VAL A 153 21.63 -4.28 -10.10
N TYR A 154 22.48 -4.20 -9.08
CA TYR A 154 22.22 -3.31 -7.95
C TYR A 154 22.28 -1.84 -8.39
N ARG A 155 21.22 -1.11 -8.10
CA ARG A 155 21.13 0.33 -8.30
C ARG A 155 21.18 1.04 -6.96
N SER A 156 22.22 1.83 -6.74
CA SER A 156 22.21 2.80 -5.63
C SER A 156 21.23 3.92 -5.99
N ILE A 157 20.20 4.07 -5.15
CA ILE A 157 19.29 5.21 -5.29
C ILE A 157 20.04 6.44 -4.78
N PRO A 158 20.03 7.57 -5.51
CA PRO A 158 20.53 8.83 -4.99
C PRO A 158 19.87 9.12 -3.64
N ALA A 159 20.65 9.62 -2.69
CA ALA A 159 20.08 10.06 -1.41
C ALA A 159 18.91 11.01 -1.72
N SER A 160 17.71 10.65 -1.29
CA SER A 160 16.58 11.53 -1.42
C SER A 160 16.86 12.76 -0.54
N TYR A 161 16.53 13.94 -1.02
CA TYR A 161 16.56 15.16 -0.20
C TYR A 161 15.55 15.11 0.95
N GLU A 162 14.68 14.11 0.96
CA GLU A 162 13.77 13.83 2.05
C GLU A 162 14.53 13.11 3.16
N THR A 163 14.51 13.67 4.34
CA THR A 163 15.17 13.12 5.54
C THR A 163 14.48 11.85 6.05
N VAL A 164 13.31 11.52 5.52
CA VAL A 164 12.46 10.41 5.94
C VAL A 164 11.84 9.76 4.72
N GLY A 165 12.06 8.46 4.56
CA GLY A 165 11.45 7.68 3.51
C GLY A 165 12.44 7.13 2.47
N GLN A 166 11.98 6.15 1.73
CA GLN A 166 12.74 5.47 0.68
C GLN A 166 11.82 5.15 -0.49
N ARG A 167 12.33 5.33 -1.71
CA ARG A 167 11.68 4.83 -2.92
C ARG A 167 11.89 3.33 -3.03
N ILE A 168 10.82 2.60 -3.28
CA ILE A 168 10.83 1.15 -3.44
C ILE A 168 10.58 0.82 -4.90
N THR A 169 11.50 0.12 -5.52
CA THR A 169 11.27 -0.39 -6.87
C THR A 169 10.41 -1.64 -6.79
N LEU A 170 9.25 -1.64 -7.44
CA LEU A 170 8.34 -2.78 -7.42
C LEU A 170 8.93 -3.97 -8.20
N VAL A 171 8.52 -5.18 -7.83
CA VAL A 171 9.12 -6.42 -8.36
C VAL A 171 8.97 -6.56 -9.89
N ASP A 172 7.85 -6.14 -10.46
CA ASP A 172 7.63 -6.11 -11.90
C ASP A 172 8.61 -5.15 -12.60
N GLN A 173 8.80 -3.96 -12.06
CA GLN A 173 9.78 -2.99 -12.54
C GLN A 173 11.23 -3.52 -12.43
N ILE A 174 11.56 -4.22 -11.33
CA ILE A 174 12.88 -4.84 -11.16
C ILE A 174 13.12 -5.87 -12.26
N LEU A 175 12.16 -6.76 -12.50
CA LEU A 175 12.32 -7.82 -13.49
C LEU A 175 12.30 -7.30 -14.94
N GLU A 176 11.61 -6.22 -15.21
CA GLU A 176 11.58 -5.56 -16.51
C GLU A 176 12.89 -4.80 -16.78
N THR A 177 13.29 -3.93 -15.85
CA THR A 177 14.46 -3.06 -16.03
C THR A 177 15.78 -3.73 -15.68
N LYS A 178 15.75 -4.86 -14.98
CA LYS A 178 16.90 -5.55 -14.39
C LYS A 178 17.67 -4.72 -13.35
N LEU A 179 17.07 -3.64 -12.86
CA LEU A 179 17.65 -2.78 -11.85
C LEU A 179 16.95 -2.99 -10.52
N ALA A 180 17.67 -3.40 -9.50
CA ALA A 180 17.17 -3.61 -8.16
C ALA A 180 17.85 -2.66 -7.16
N ASN A 181 17.11 -2.21 -6.18
CA ASN A 181 17.63 -1.55 -5.00
C ASN A 181 17.49 -2.49 -3.79
N CYS A 182 18.28 -2.24 -2.75
CA CYS A 182 18.17 -2.97 -1.51
C CYS A 182 16.90 -2.53 -0.77
N ILE A 183 16.04 -3.47 -0.48
CA ILE A 183 14.90 -3.33 0.44
C ILE A 183 15.20 -4.20 1.65
#